data_ffcf537772e80de9fba9ddfceb0ef163
#
_entry.id   ffcf537772e80de9fba9ddfceb0ef163
#
_cell.length_a   1.000
_cell.length_b   1.000
_cell.length_c   1.000
_cell.angle_alpha   90.00
_cell.angle_beta   90.00
_cell.angle_gamma   90.00
#
_symmetry.space_group_name_H-M   'P 1'
#
loop_
_entity.id
_entity.type
_entity.pdbx_description
1 polymer ?
#
loop_
_entity_poly.entity_id
_entity_poly.type
_entity_poly.pdbx_seq_one_letter_code
_entity_poly.pdbx_strand_id
1 'polypeptide(L)'
;LKSGLHATMAGVILAMTIPSKGKRGRKYVRPMQHWEHLLSNWVSFLIVPIFAFFNAGVDLRDVSINDLTHPVVLGVELGLILGKQLGIFGAVFAMVKCGLVPMPTGANWKHVYGTAIVCGIGFTMSIFVSILAFAPGHAQEMAKGGVILGSLISAVLGYVFLRIVGANRKECHIG
;
A
#
# COMPACT_ATOMS: atom_id res chain seq x y z
N LEU A 1 -9.61 -24.83 7.90
CA LEU A 1 -8.52 -24.67 8.88
C LEU A 1 -9.03 -23.79 10.03
N LYS A 2 -9.48 -24.43 11.13
CA LYS A 2 -10.05 -23.77 12.32
C LYS A 2 -9.00 -23.24 13.31
N SER A 3 -7.74 -23.08 12.89
CA SER A 3 -6.64 -22.74 13.80
C SER A 3 -6.31 -21.24 13.90
N GLY A 4 -7.10 -20.33 13.33
CA GLY A 4 -6.88 -18.88 13.45
C GLY A 4 -5.53 -18.34 12.94
N LEU A 5 -4.62 -19.21 12.51
CA LEU A 5 -3.35 -18.85 11.92
C LEU A 5 -3.55 -18.69 10.40
N HIS A 6 -3.61 -17.46 9.95
CA HIS A 6 -3.60 -17.15 8.53
C HIS A 6 -2.22 -17.48 7.92
N ALA A 7 -2.22 -17.91 6.65
CA ALA A 7 -0.98 -18.23 5.92
C ALA A 7 0.05 -17.08 5.95
N THR A 8 -0.43 -15.84 5.99
CA THR A 8 0.41 -14.64 6.15
C THR A 8 1.21 -14.63 7.44
N MET A 9 0.60 -15.02 8.58
CA MET A 9 1.31 -15.11 9.87
C MET A 9 2.38 -16.18 9.84
N ALA A 10 2.11 -17.34 9.23
CA ALA A 10 3.10 -18.38 9.04
C ALA A 10 4.29 -17.90 8.21
N GLY A 11 4.04 -17.14 7.15
CA GLY A 11 5.09 -16.51 6.34
C GLY A 11 5.96 -15.53 7.13
N VAL A 12 5.35 -14.70 7.99
CA VAL A 12 6.09 -13.75 8.85
C VAL A 12 6.97 -14.50 9.85
N ILE A 13 6.42 -15.51 10.53
CA ILE A 13 7.19 -16.33 11.48
C ILE A 13 8.36 -17.01 10.77
N LEU A 14 8.13 -17.60 9.59
CA LEU A 14 9.19 -18.19 8.79
C LEU A 14 10.27 -17.18 8.42
N ALA A 15 9.90 -15.98 7.98
CA ALA A 15 10.83 -14.91 7.63
C ALA A 15 11.70 -14.48 8.83
N MET A 16 11.14 -14.46 10.04
CA MET A 16 11.88 -14.14 11.27
C MET A 16 12.91 -15.21 11.65
N THR A 17 12.75 -16.46 11.21
CA THR A 17 13.72 -17.54 11.45
C THR A 17 14.92 -17.49 10.51
N ILE A 18 14.83 -16.74 9.39
CA ILE A 18 15.91 -16.64 8.42
C ILE A 18 16.93 -15.60 8.90
N PRO A 19 18.20 -15.96 9.11
CA PRO A 19 19.21 -15.02 9.56
C PRO A 19 19.49 -13.95 8.49
N SER A 20 19.49 -12.69 8.89
CA SER A 20 19.81 -11.55 8.02
C SER A 20 21.28 -11.54 7.57
N LYS A 21 22.17 -12.09 8.39
CA LYS A 21 23.61 -12.23 8.12
C LYS A 21 24.05 -13.64 8.49
N GLY A 22 24.67 -14.36 7.57
CA GLY A 22 25.24 -15.67 7.79
C GLY A 22 26.70 -15.72 7.35
N LYS A 23 27.54 -16.53 8.02
CA LYS A 23 28.87 -16.88 7.57
C LYS A 23 28.83 -18.23 6.85
N ARG A 24 29.23 -18.28 5.58
CA ARG A 24 29.47 -19.54 4.86
C ARG A 24 30.94 -19.55 4.45
N GLY A 25 31.79 -20.15 5.27
CA GLY A 25 33.23 -20.12 5.13
C GLY A 25 33.80 -18.71 5.33
N ARG A 26 34.65 -18.23 4.43
CA ARG A 26 35.25 -16.87 4.46
C ARG A 26 34.34 -15.78 3.88
N LYS A 27 33.19 -16.09 3.27
CA LYS A 27 32.26 -15.12 2.67
C LYS A 27 31.07 -14.85 3.58
N TYR A 28 30.77 -13.57 3.77
CA TYR A 28 29.49 -13.14 4.35
C TYR A 28 28.38 -13.35 3.33
N VAL A 29 27.39 -14.16 3.66
CA VAL A 29 26.22 -14.40 2.83
C VAL A 29 25.02 -13.76 3.53
N ARG A 30 24.19 -13.09 2.74
CA ARG A 30 22.93 -12.51 3.21
C ARG A 30 21.77 -13.34 2.66
N PRO A 31 21.45 -14.46 3.30
CA PRO A 31 20.46 -15.41 2.78
C PRO A 31 19.08 -14.75 2.64
N MET A 32 18.69 -13.88 3.56
CA MET A 32 17.42 -13.18 3.52
C MET A 32 17.28 -12.32 2.24
N GLN A 33 18.31 -11.55 1.86
CA GLN A 33 18.29 -10.76 0.62
C GLN A 33 18.24 -11.62 -0.63
N HIS A 34 18.90 -12.78 -0.61
CA HIS A 34 18.85 -13.72 -1.73
C HIS A 34 17.43 -14.24 -1.96
N TRP A 35 16.75 -14.66 -0.90
CA TRP A 35 15.36 -15.11 -0.98
C TRP A 35 14.41 -13.97 -1.35
N GLU A 36 14.62 -12.78 -0.85
CA GLU A 36 13.87 -11.59 -1.22
C GLU A 36 13.93 -11.33 -2.74
N HIS A 37 15.14 -11.28 -3.31
CA HIS A 37 15.31 -11.09 -4.75
C HIS A 37 14.71 -12.22 -5.60
N LEU A 38 14.84 -13.47 -5.16
CA LEU A 38 14.29 -14.61 -5.88
C LEU A 38 12.75 -14.57 -5.88
N LEU A 39 12.15 -14.29 -4.73
CA LEU A 39 10.69 -14.28 -4.57
C LEU A 39 10.04 -13.02 -5.13
N SER A 40 10.71 -11.87 -5.07
CA SER A 40 10.16 -10.57 -5.48
C SER A 40 9.64 -10.59 -6.92
N ASN A 41 10.39 -11.17 -7.85
CA ASN A 41 9.98 -11.25 -9.24
C ASN A 41 8.72 -12.13 -9.42
N TRP A 42 8.70 -13.31 -8.77
CA TRP A 42 7.55 -14.20 -8.81
C TRP A 42 6.30 -13.58 -8.19
N VAL A 43 6.49 -12.90 -7.05
CA VAL A 43 5.38 -12.21 -6.37
C VAL A 43 4.85 -11.08 -7.25
N SER A 44 5.72 -10.22 -7.78
CA SER A 44 5.31 -9.03 -8.53
C SER A 44 4.70 -9.35 -9.89
N PHE A 45 5.25 -10.33 -10.62
CA PHE A 45 4.84 -10.60 -12.00
C PHE A 45 3.86 -11.77 -12.16
N LEU A 46 3.74 -12.64 -11.17
CA LEU A 46 2.85 -13.79 -11.25
C LEU A 46 1.76 -13.73 -10.17
N ILE A 47 2.16 -13.68 -8.90
CA ILE A 47 1.20 -13.81 -7.79
C ILE A 47 0.26 -12.61 -7.71
N VAL A 48 0.81 -11.39 -7.76
CA VAL A 48 0.00 -10.15 -7.65
C VAL A 48 -0.97 -9.99 -8.83
N PRO A 49 -0.60 -10.20 -10.11
CA PRO A 49 -1.55 -10.15 -11.22
C PRO A 49 -2.63 -11.24 -11.14
N ILE A 50 -2.26 -12.47 -10.79
CA ILE A 50 -3.24 -13.56 -10.61
C ILE A 50 -4.20 -13.22 -9.46
N PHE A 51 -3.67 -12.78 -8.32
CA PHE A 51 -4.49 -12.34 -7.20
C PHE A 51 -5.44 -11.20 -7.60
N ALA A 52 -4.93 -10.20 -8.32
CA ALA A 52 -5.74 -9.10 -8.81
C ALA A 52 -6.85 -9.59 -9.74
N PHE A 53 -6.54 -10.48 -10.68
CA PHE A 53 -7.51 -11.04 -11.61
C PHE A 53 -8.66 -11.77 -10.90
N PHE A 54 -8.35 -12.63 -9.94
CA PHE A 54 -9.37 -13.38 -9.22
C PHE A 54 -10.16 -12.56 -8.20
N ASN A 55 -9.57 -11.52 -7.63
CA ASN A 55 -10.20 -10.75 -6.55
C ASN A 55 -10.74 -9.38 -6.97
N ALA A 56 -10.32 -8.85 -8.12
CA ALA A 56 -10.83 -7.59 -8.67
C ALA A 56 -12.17 -7.75 -9.41
N GLY A 57 -12.69 -8.98 -9.54
CA GLY A 57 -14.00 -9.25 -10.12
C GLY A 57 -15.11 -8.65 -9.26
N VAL A 58 -15.31 -7.35 -9.39
CA VAL A 58 -16.48 -6.64 -8.85
C VAL A 58 -17.53 -6.63 -9.95
N ASP A 59 -18.71 -7.12 -9.66
CA ASP A 59 -19.83 -6.99 -10.59
C ASP A 59 -20.31 -5.54 -10.57
N LEU A 60 -19.80 -4.76 -11.53
CA LEU A 60 -20.12 -3.34 -11.66
C LEU A 60 -21.59 -3.11 -12.06
N ARG A 61 -22.33 -4.16 -12.42
CA ARG A 61 -23.76 -4.07 -12.77
C ARG A 61 -24.62 -3.86 -11.54
N ASP A 62 -24.17 -4.38 -10.39
CA ASP A 62 -24.89 -4.28 -9.12
C ASP A 62 -24.48 -3.03 -8.32
N VAL A 63 -23.47 -2.28 -8.74
CA VAL A 63 -23.03 -1.04 -8.09
C VAL A 63 -23.85 0.14 -8.64
N SER A 64 -24.88 0.51 -7.93
CA SER A 64 -25.67 1.72 -8.22
C SER A 64 -24.90 2.97 -7.75
N ILE A 65 -25.15 4.11 -8.42
CA ILE A 65 -24.58 5.41 -7.99
C ILE A 65 -24.97 5.73 -6.53
N ASN A 66 -26.12 5.24 -6.07
CA ASN A 66 -26.57 5.41 -4.69
C ASN A 66 -25.72 4.61 -3.69
N ASP A 67 -25.07 3.53 -4.13
CA ASP A 67 -24.22 2.70 -3.29
C ASP A 67 -22.89 3.39 -2.97
N LEU A 68 -22.46 4.36 -3.79
CA LEU A 68 -21.26 5.16 -3.52
C LEU A 68 -21.38 6.01 -2.26
N THR A 69 -22.61 6.35 -1.85
CA THR A 69 -22.88 7.08 -0.60
C THR A 69 -23.12 6.15 0.60
N HIS A 70 -23.02 4.84 0.38
CA HIS A 70 -23.20 3.88 1.46
C HIS A 70 -22.09 4.00 2.51
N PRO A 71 -22.41 3.95 3.82
CA PRO A 71 -21.42 4.14 4.88
C PRO A 71 -20.17 3.24 4.79
N VAL A 72 -20.33 2.01 4.28
CA VAL A 72 -19.21 1.08 4.08
C VAL A 72 -18.24 1.60 3.00
N VAL A 73 -18.76 2.04 1.86
CA VAL A 73 -17.96 2.59 0.75
C VAL A 73 -17.24 3.85 1.20
N LEU A 74 -17.97 4.80 1.77
CA LEU A 74 -17.40 6.05 2.29
C LEU A 74 -16.34 5.80 3.37
N GLY A 75 -16.59 4.83 4.28
CA GLY A 75 -15.62 4.47 5.31
C GLY A 75 -14.31 3.95 4.72
N VAL A 76 -14.39 3.09 3.71
CA VAL A 76 -13.21 2.56 3.00
C VAL A 76 -12.49 3.65 2.22
N GLU A 77 -13.20 4.47 1.46
CA GLU A 77 -12.62 5.57 0.68
C GLU A 77 -11.93 6.60 1.57
N LEU A 78 -12.60 7.07 2.62
CA LEU A 78 -12.02 8.02 3.58
C LEU A 78 -10.82 7.41 4.31
N GLY A 79 -10.89 6.14 4.67
CA GLY A 79 -9.76 5.42 5.27
C GLY A 79 -8.55 5.35 4.34
N LEU A 80 -8.74 5.12 3.05
CA LEU A 80 -7.67 5.07 2.06
C LEU A 80 -7.13 6.46 1.73
N ILE A 81 -8.02 7.43 1.47
CA ILE A 81 -7.64 8.77 1.03
C ILE A 81 -7.09 9.59 2.21
N LEU A 82 -7.84 9.69 3.31
CA LEU A 82 -7.45 10.53 4.44
C LEU A 82 -6.66 9.77 5.50
N GLY A 83 -7.11 8.56 5.88
CA GLY A 83 -6.50 7.79 6.96
C GLY A 83 -5.04 7.44 6.68
N LYS A 84 -4.73 6.95 5.48
CA LYS A 84 -3.35 6.65 5.08
C LYS A 84 -2.49 7.89 4.95
N GLN A 85 -3.02 8.98 4.39
CA GLN A 85 -2.27 10.23 4.25
C GLN A 85 -1.89 10.80 5.64
N LEU A 86 -2.87 10.89 6.54
CA LEU A 86 -2.63 11.40 7.90
C LEU A 86 -1.70 10.47 8.69
N GLY A 87 -1.89 9.15 8.58
CA GLY A 87 -1.05 8.18 9.26
C GLY A 87 0.40 8.21 8.79
N ILE A 88 0.64 8.15 7.49
CA ILE A 88 1.99 8.10 6.92
C ILE A 88 2.69 9.45 7.08
N PHE A 89 2.04 10.54 6.68
CA PHE A 89 2.61 11.87 6.82
C PHE A 89 2.84 12.23 8.28
N GLY A 90 1.88 11.96 9.16
CA GLY A 90 1.98 12.22 10.60
C GLY A 90 3.10 11.41 11.27
N ALA A 91 3.26 10.13 10.92
CA ALA A 91 4.34 9.30 11.42
C ALA A 91 5.73 9.83 11.00
N VAL A 92 5.90 10.12 9.70
CA VAL A 92 7.16 10.68 9.18
C VAL A 92 7.44 12.05 9.80
N PHE A 93 6.43 12.91 9.90
CA PHE A 93 6.55 14.23 10.53
C PHE A 93 7.00 14.11 11.99
N ALA A 94 6.37 13.23 12.76
CA ALA A 94 6.74 13.00 14.15
C ALA A 94 8.18 12.48 14.29
N MET A 95 8.57 11.48 13.49
CA MET A 95 9.94 10.91 13.55
C MET A 95 11.02 11.93 13.19
N VAL A 96 10.80 12.74 12.16
CA VAL A 96 11.76 13.79 11.77
C VAL A 96 11.82 14.90 12.81
N LYS A 97 10.66 15.30 13.36
CA LYS A 97 10.60 16.38 14.36
C LYS A 97 11.18 15.97 15.72
N CYS A 98 11.03 14.69 16.10
CA CYS A 98 11.68 14.13 17.29
C CYS A 98 13.19 13.86 17.09
N GLY A 99 13.76 14.16 15.92
CA GLY A 99 15.18 13.94 15.63
C GLY A 99 15.60 12.47 15.50
N LEU A 100 14.64 11.55 15.44
CA LEU A 100 14.91 10.11 15.31
C LEU A 100 15.47 9.75 13.93
N VAL A 101 15.04 10.47 12.88
CA VAL A 101 15.45 10.21 11.50
C VAL A 101 15.71 11.56 10.80
N PRO A 102 16.84 11.73 10.10
CA PRO A 102 17.07 12.91 9.29
C PRO A 102 16.14 12.92 8.05
N MET A 103 15.77 14.11 7.60
CA MET A 103 15.01 14.25 6.37
C MET A 103 15.82 13.70 5.19
N PRO A 104 15.23 12.92 4.26
CA PRO A 104 15.94 12.43 3.09
C PRO A 104 16.55 13.58 2.28
N THR A 105 17.81 13.43 1.86
CA THR A 105 18.54 14.45 1.09
C THR A 105 17.80 14.76 -0.21
N GLY A 106 17.50 16.04 -0.44
CA GLY A 106 16.77 16.49 -1.63
C GLY A 106 15.25 16.35 -1.58
N ALA A 107 14.67 15.89 -0.48
CA ALA A 107 13.22 15.87 -0.28
C ALA A 107 12.76 17.08 0.54
N ASN A 108 11.59 17.61 0.19
CA ASN A 108 10.88 18.63 0.94
C ASN A 108 9.59 18.03 1.53
N TRP A 109 8.99 18.69 2.52
CA TRP A 109 7.72 18.28 3.11
C TRP A 109 6.61 18.05 2.07
N LYS A 110 6.61 18.82 0.97
CA LYS A 110 5.69 18.64 -0.15
C LYS A 110 5.89 17.28 -0.85
N HIS A 111 7.14 16.82 -1.01
CA HIS A 111 7.42 15.51 -1.58
C HIS A 111 6.98 14.38 -0.65
N VAL A 112 7.21 14.51 0.65
CA VAL A 112 6.76 13.54 1.66
C VAL A 112 5.23 13.44 1.64
N TYR A 113 4.53 14.57 1.59
CA TYR A 113 3.06 14.59 1.51
C TYR A 113 2.55 13.98 0.21
N GLY A 114 3.16 14.31 -0.93
CA GLY A 114 2.80 13.70 -2.21
C GLY A 114 3.00 12.19 -2.23
N THR A 115 4.07 11.70 -1.59
CA THR A 115 4.29 10.25 -1.41
C THR A 115 3.22 9.64 -0.52
N ALA A 116 2.80 10.32 0.55
CA ALA A 116 1.73 9.85 1.41
C ALA A 116 0.39 9.72 0.67
N ILE A 117 0.09 10.64 -0.28
CA ILE A 117 -1.09 10.52 -1.16
C ILE A 117 -1.00 9.27 -2.03
N VAL A 118 0.14 9.03 -2.69
CA VAL A 118 0.34 7.85 -3.54
C VAL A 118 0.23 6.56 -2.72
N CYS A 119 0.69 6.55 -1.48
CA CYS A 119 0.52 5.42 -0.57
C CYS A 119 -0.96 5.14 -0.20
N GLY A 120 -1.88 6.08 -0.50
CA GLY A 120 -3.32 5.87 -0.44
C GLY A 120 -3.82 4.77 -1.39
N ILE A 121 -3.05 4.42 -2.43
CA ILE A 121 -3.34 3.29 -3.31
C ILE A 121 -3.27 2.00 -2.48
N GLY A 122 -4.43 1.37 -2.28
CA GLY A 122 -4.55 0.20 -1.41
C GLY A 122 -4.87 -1.11 -2.11
N PHE A 123 -5.13 -1.05 -3.41
CA PHE A 123 -5.73 -2.06 -4.26
C PHE A 123 -5.66 -3.51 -3.71
N THR A 124 -4.53 -4.19 -3.81
CA THR A 124 -4.41 -5.62 -3.44
C THR A 124 -4.62 -5.88 -1.95
N MET A 125 -3.92 -5.15 -1.08
CA MET A 125 -4.00 -5.35 0.37
C MET A 125 -5.35 -4.92 0.93
N SER A 126 -5.92 -3.85 0.41
CA SER A 126 -7.23 -3.37 0.88
C SER A 126 -8.36 -4.29 0.43
N ILE A 127 -8.31 -4.86 -0.78
CA ILE A 127 -9.25 -5.92 -1.22
C ILE A 127 -9.10 -7.15 -0.32
N PHE A 128 -7.87 -7.58 -0.03
CA PHE A 128 -7.63 -8.72 0.85
C PHE A 128 -8.21 -8.50 2.26
N VAL A 129 -7.99 -7.31 2.83
CA VAL A 129 -8.56 -6.94 4.14
C VAL A 129 -10.10 -6.90 4.07
N SER A 130 -10.68 -6.39 2.98
CA SER A 130 -12.13 -6.37 2.79
C SER A 130 -12.72 -7.78 2.77
N ILE A 131 -12.06 -8.73 2.10
CA ILE A 131 -12.48 -10.14 2.06
C ILE A 131 -12.43 -10.79 3.45
N LEU A 132 -11.49 -10.40 4.30
CA LEU A 132 -11.38 -10.93 5.67
C LEU A 132 -12.34 -10.24 6.66
N ALA A 133 -12.61 -8.95 6.45
CA ALA A 133 -13.41 -8.14 7.37
C ALA A 133 -14.92 -8.33 7.19
N PHE A 134 -15.36 -8.58 5.95
CA PHE A 134 -16.75 -8.73 5.62
C PHE A 134 -17.09 -10.17 5.23
N ALA A 135 -18.22 -10.66 5.70
CA ALA A 135 -18.76 -11.94 5.21
C ALA A 135 -19.10 -11.83 3.72
N PRO A 136 -19.04 -12.96 2.96
CA PRO A 136 -19.43 -12.97 1.56
C PRO A 136 -20.86 -12.42 1.37
N GLY A 137 -21.00 -11.41 0.51
CA GLY A 137 -22.27 -10.76 0.24
C GLY A 137 -22.12 -9.30 -0.19
N HIS A 138 -23.23 -8.59 -0.24
CA HIS A 138 -23.32 -7.23 -0.76
C HIS A 138 -22.34 -6.23 -0.09
N ALA A 139 -22.16 -6.31 1.23
CA ALA A 139 -21.24 -5.44 1.95
C ALA A 139 -19.75 -5.64 1.52
N GLN A 140 -19.37 -6.88 1.20
CA GLN A 140 -18.03 -7.18 0.71
C GLN A 140 -17.79 -6.62 -0.70
N GLU A 141 -18.80 -6.75 -1.58
CA GLU A 141 -18.72 -6.20 -2.95
C GLU A 141 -18.65 -4.66 -2.92
N MET A 142 -19.47 -4.03 -2.07
CA MET A 142 -19.40 -2.59 -1.83
C MET A 142 -18.03 -2.15 -1.32
N ALA A 143 -17.45 -2.87 -0.36
CA ALA A 143 -16.11 -2.56 0.16
C ALA A 143 -15.03 -2.68 -0.92
N LYS A 144 -15.10 -3.70 -1.80
CA LYS A 144 -14.19 -3.85 -2.95
C LYS A 144 -14.34 -2.67 -3.93
N GLY A 145 -15.58 -2.28 -4.24
CA GLY A 145 -15.87 -1.11 -5.08
C GLY A 145 -15.23 0.17 -4.51
N GLY A 146 -15.44 0.43 -3.21
CA GLY A 146 -14.81 1.55 -2.50
C GLY A 146 -13.28 1.51 -2.53
N VAL A 147 -12.66 0.33 -2.43
CA VAL A 147 -11.20 0.18 -2.55
C VAL A 147 -10.71 0.58 -3.94
N ILE A 148 -11.40 0.16 -5.00
CA ILE A 148 -11.00 0.47 -6.38
C ILE A 148 -11.11 1.97 -6.63
N LEU A 149 -12.24 2.59 -6.26
CA LEU A 149 -12.48 4.02 -6.44
C LEU A 149 -11.52 4.86 -5.59
N GLY A 150 -11.38 4.56 -4.30
CA GLY A 150 -10.45 5.27 -3.41
C GLY A 150 -9.00 5.17 -3.88
N SER A 151 -8.59 4.01 -4.39
CA SER A 151 -7.25 3.80 -4.96
C SER A 151 -7.04 4.63 -6.24
N LEU A 152 -8.04 4.69 -7.12
CA LEU A 152 -7.98 5.48 -8.35
C LEU A 152 -7.88 6.98 -8.03
N ILE A 153 -8.71 7.47 -7.12
CA ILE A 153 -8.68 8.87 -6.67
C ILE A 153 -7.31 9.19 -6.08
N SER A 154 -6.78 8.35 -5.19
CA SER A 154 -5.44 8.55 -4.60
C SER A 154 -4.34 8.54 -5.65
N ALA A 155 -4.42 7.68 -6.67
CA ALA A 155 -3.45 7.62 -7.77
C ALA A 155 -3.44 8.92 -8.58
N VAL A 156 -4.62 9.41 -8.98
CA VAL A 156 -4.76 10.65 -9.76
C VAL A 156 -4.29 11.85 -8.95
N LEU A 157 -4.77 12.00 -7.71
CA LEU A 157 -4.38 13.10 -6.83
C LEU A 157 -2.88 13.09 -6.55
N GLY A 158 -2.30 11.93 -6.25
CA GLY A 158 -0.88 11.78 -6.00
C GLY A 158 -0.02 12.12 -7.22
N TYR A 159 -0.42 11.65 -8.40
CA TYR A 159 0.26 11.97 -9.66
C TYR A 159 0.23 13.47 -9.95
N VAL A 160 -0.94 14.09 -9.90
CA VAL A 160 -1.11 15.53 -10.17
C VAL A 160 -0.30 16.36 -9.17
N PHE A 161 -0.40 16.03 -7.88
CA PHE A 161 0.32 16.73 -6.82
C PHE A 161 1.84 16.65 -6.99
N LEU A 162 2.39 15.45 -7.21
CA LEU A 162 3.82 15.26 -7.40
C LEU A 162 4.33 15.91 -8.69
N ARG A 163 3.53 15.92 -9.74
CA ARG A 163 3.88 16.62 -11.00
C ARG A 163 3.99 18.12 -10.79
N ILE A 164 3.05 18.74 -10.05
CA ILE A 164 3.09 20.16 -9.72
C ILE A 164 4.30 20.48 -8.85
N VAL A 165 4.57 19.69 -7.83
CA VAL A 165 5.71 19.88 -6.93
C VAL A 165 7.05 19.67 -7.66
N GLY A 166 7.11 18.70 -8.58
CA GLY A 166 8.31 18.42 -9.38
C GLY A 166 8.57 19.48 -10.46
N ALA A 167 7.54 20.08 -11.05
CA ALA A 167 7.68 21.15 -12.03
C ALA A 167 8.30 22.41 -11.42
N ASN A 168 7.88 22.79 -10.22
CA ASN A 168 8.41 23.94 -9.49
C ASN A 168 9.91 23.81 -9.13
N ARG A 169 10.47 22.58 -9.17
CA ARG A 169 11.89 22.36 -8.89
C ARG A 169 12.80 22.69 -10.10
N LYS A 170 12.26 22.55 -11.32
CA LYS A 170 13.02 22.86 -12.54
C LYS A 170 13.22 24.36 -12.75
N GLU A 171 12.30 25.19 -12.30
CA GLU A 171 12.40 26.65 -12.41
C GLU A 171 13.43 27.26 -11.43
N CYS A 172 13.68 26.63 -10.28
CA CYS A 172 14.62 27.12 -9.28
C CYS A 172 16.10 26.81 -9.61
N HIS A 173 16.38 26.04 -10.66
CA HIS A 173 17.75 25.67 -11.08
C HIS A 173 18.23 26.43 -12.32
N ILE A 174 17.44 27.37 -12.87
CA ILE A 174 17.73 28.14 -14.09
C ILE A 174 17.84 29.65 -13.78
N GLY A 175 17.86 30.02 -12.49
CA GLY A 175 18.07 31.38 -12.05
C GLY A 175 19.46 31.62 -11.43
#